data_0a11d639765b3239aa1381f05e854a54
#
_entry.id   0a11d639765b3239aa1381f05e854a54
#
_cell.length_a   1.000
_cell.length_b   1.000
_cell.length_c   1.000
_cell.angle_alpha   90.00
_cell.angle_beta   90.00
_cell.angle_gamma   90.00
#
_symmetry.space_group_name_H-M   'P 1'
#
loop_
_entity.id
_entity.type
_entity.pdbx_description
1 polymer ?
#
loop_
_entity_poly.entity_id
_entity_poly.type
_entity_poly.pdbx_seq_one_letter_code
_entity_poly.pdbx_strand_id
1 'polypeptide(L)'
;MVIADSCAEYADILFGNSSAYSGSALLLGALFFTIQIYGDFSGYSDIAIGTARLFGFQLMRNFAYPYFSANMAEFWRRWHISLSSWFRDYVYIPLGGSRGSRWELIRNVFIVFILSGLWHGANWTFLVWGLIHALLVIPLILWNRNRQQIPKKEQASQNLVLEMASILLTFCITILTWVFFRAHNLEHAFQYLSGIFSASLFSPPVFPGYRESTSTLVLCFLFFLIEWHGRKQQYAIEQLGNTWHKAARWSM
;
A
#
# COMPACT_ATOMS: atom_id res chain seq x y z
N MET A 1 -3.36 -3.55 -14.88
CA MET A 1 -4.58 -4.38 -15.06
C MET A 1 -4.26 -5.86 -15.07
N VAL A 2 -3.54 -6.45 -16.02
CA VAL A 2 -3.30 -7.91 -16.03
C VAL A 2 -2.88 -8.51 -14.68
N ILE A 3 -1.88 -7.91 -14.00
CA ILE A 3 -1.42 -8.37 -12.67
C ILE A 3 -2.53 -8.20 -11.62
N ALA A 4 -3.23 -7.05 -11.63
CA ALA A 4 -4.29 -6.77 -10.67
C ALA A 4 -5.48 -7.72 -10.84
N ASP A 5 -5.92 -7.97 -12.07
CA ASP A 5 -7.04 -8.87 -12.38
C ASP A 5 -6.72 -10.32 -11.99
N SER A 6 -5.49 -10.78 -12.30
CA SER A 6 -5.04 -12.13 -11.89
C SER A 6 -4.94 -12.25 -10.36
N CYS A 7 -4.50 -11.20 -9.65
CA CYS A 7 -4.48 -11.20 -8.19
C CYS A 7 -5.91 -11.18 -7.61
N ALA A 8 -6.85 -10.49 -8.26
CA ALA A 8 -8.25 -10.40 -7.85
C ALA A 8 -8.90 -11.78 -7.77
N GLU A 9 -8.69 -12.61 -8.79
CA GLU A 9 -9.25 -13.97 -8.86
C GLU A 9 -8.88 -14.79 -7.61
N TYR A 10 -7.60 -14.82 -7.23
CA TYR A 10 -7.13 -15.57 -6.06
C TYR A 10 -7.53 -14.93 -4.73
N ALA A 11 -7.54 -13.60 -4.67
CA ALA A 11 -8.04 -12.89 -3.50
C ALA A 11 -9.52 -13.19 -3.25
N ASP A 12 -10.36 -13.21 -4.29
CA ASP A 12 -11.78 -13.49 -4.19
C ASP A 12 -12.04 -14.93 -3.73
N ILE A 13 -11.32 -15.92 -4.25
CA ILE A 13 -11.41 -17.31 -3.81
C ILE A 13 -11.10 -17.44 -2.31
N LEU A 14 -9.99 -16.82 -1.86
CA LEU A 14 -9.46 -16.99 -0.51
C LEU A 14 -10.23 -16.17 0.54
N PHE A 15 -10.75 -15.01 0.18
CA PHE A 15 -11.64 -14.22 1.04
C PHE A 15 -13.07 -14.76 1.05
N GLY A 16 -13.54 -15.34 -0.07
CA GLY A 16 -14.91 -15.83 -0.18
C GLY A 16 -15.24 -17.03 0.71
N ASN A 17 -14.26 -17.87 1.03
CA ASN A 17 -14.44 -19.06 1.89
C ASN A 17 -13.22 -19.24 2.81
N SER A 18 -12.91 -18.25 3.61
CA SER A 18 -11.69 -18.19 4.43
C SER A 18 -11.58 -19.35 5.43
N SER A 19 -12.70 -19.91 5.91
CA SER A 19 -12.71 -21.01 6.87
C SER A 19 -12.22 -22.35 6.28
N ALA A 20 -12.19 -22.49 4.96
CA ALA A 20 -11.77 -23.72 4.27
C ALA A 20 -10.27 -23.79 4.02
N TYR A 21 -9.52 -22.69 4.23
CA TYR A 21 -8.13 -22.59 3.82
C TYR A 21 -7.14 -22.51 4.97
N SER A 22 -5.92 -22.98 4.74
CA SER A 22 -4.80 -22.88 5.69
C SER A 22 -4.35 -21.43 5.89
N GLY A 23 -3.72 -21.13 7.04
CA GLY A 23 -3.17 -19.82 7.33
C GLY A 23 -2.16 -19.32 6.26
N SER A 24 -1.39 -20.24 5.68
CA SER A 24 -0.48 -19.92 4.56
C SER A 24 -1.23 -19.49 3.30
N ALA A 25 -2.35 -20.14 2.96
CA ALA A 25 -3.19 -19.77 1.84
C ALA A 25 -3.88 -18.43 2.10
N LEU A 26 -4.39 -18.19 3.33
CA LEU A 26 -4.97 -16.91 3.72
C LEU A 26 -3.95 -15.77 3.65
N LEU A 27 -2.71 -15.99 4.08
CA LEU A 27 -1.65 -14.99 3.94
C LEU A 27 -1.38 -14.64 2.47
N LEU A 28 -1.37 -15.66 1.58
CA LEU A 28 -1.28 -15.41 0.14
C LEU A 28 -2.48 -14.63 -0.39
N GLY A 29 -3.69 -14.91 0.08
CA GLY A 29 -4.89 -14.15 -0.28
C GLY A 29 -4.80 -12.68 0.10
N ALA A 30 -4.32 -12.39 1.32
CA ALA A 30 -4.07 -11.02 1.77
C ALA A 30 -2.97 -10.34 0.93
N LEU A 31 -1.93 -11.07 0.54
CA LEU A 31 -0.88 -10.58 -0.36
C LEU A 31 -1.44 -10.28 -1.76
N PHE A 32 -2.23 -11.19 -2.33
CA PHE A 32 -2.87 -10.97 -3.64
C PHE A 32 -3.77 -9.74 -3.61
N PHE A 33 -4.60 -9.57 -2.56
CA PHE A 33 -5.41 -8.37 -2.43
C PHE A 33 -4.56 -7.09 -2.30
N THR A 34 -3.46 -7.15 -1.56
CA THR A 34 -2.52 -6.04 -1.40
C THR A 34 -1.94 -5.59 -2.75
N ILE A 35 -1.59 -6.55 -3.61
CA ILE A 35 -1.06 -6.27 -4.95
C ILE A 35 -2.19 -5.82 -5.89
N GLN A 36 -3.36 -6.43 -5.80
CA GLN A 36 -4.54 -6.07 -6.57
C GLN A 36 -4.90 -4.60 -6.39
N ILE A 37 -5.13 -4.15 -5.15
CA ILE A 37 -5.57 -2.77 -4.86
C ILE A 37 -4.55 -1.73 -5.31
N TYR A 38 -3.27 -2.05 -5.21
CA TYR A 38 -2.20 -1.17 -5.69
C TYR A 38 -2.10 -1.18 -7.22
N GLY A 39 -2.03 -2.35 -7.84
CA GLY A 39 -1.87 -2.48 -9.29
C GLY A 39 -3.05 -1.92 -10.07
N ASP A 40 -4.27 -2.09 -9.56
CA ASP A 40 -5.49 -1.55 -10.18
C ASP A 40 -5.51 -0.02 -10.10
N PHE A 41 -5.37 0.53 -8.90
CA PHE A 41 -5.49 1.96 -8.72
C PHE A 41 -4.28 2.76 -9.23
N SER A 42 -3.05 2.24 -9.13
CA SER A 42 -1.88 2.89 -9.72
C SER A 42 -1.96 2.88 -11.24
N GLY A 43 -2.33 1.75 -11.84
CA GLY A 43 -2.51 1.65 -13.29
C GLY A 43 -3.60 2.59 -13.82
N TYR A 44 -4.75 2.64 -13.14
CA TYR A 44 -5.81 3.62 -13.45
C TYR A 44 -5.29 5.05 -13.37
N SER A 45 -4.57 5.41 -12.29
CA SER A 45 -4.03 6.75 -12.08
C SER A 45 -3.03 7.15 -13.17
N ASP A 46 -2.16 6.23 -13.60
CA ASP A 46 -1.19 6.50 -14.65
C ASP A 46 -1.85 6.69 -16.02
N ILE A 47 -2.87 5.88 -16.34
CA ILE A 47 -3.70 6.07 -17.55
C ILE A 47 -4.41 7.42 -17.50
N ALA A 48 -5.00 7.80 -16.37
CA ALA A 48 -5.67 9.09 -16.20
C ALA A 48 -4.72 10.26 -16.38
N ILE A 49 -3.50 10.19 -15.79
CA ILE A 49 -2.46 11.21 -15.96
C ILE A 49 -2.03 11.31 -17.43
N GLY A 50 -1.78 10.17 -18.09
CA GLY A 50 -1.40 10.13 -19.50
C GLY A 50 -2.48 10.73 -20.40
N THR A 51 -3.72 10.32 -20.20
CA THR A 51 -4.88 10.84 -20.97
C THR A 51 -5.08 12.34 -20.74
N ALA A 52 -5.03 12.81 -19.49
CA ALA A 52 -5.16 14.24 -19.18
C ALA A 52 -4.09 15.11 -19.86
N ARG A 53 -2.85 14.60 -19.95
CA ARG A 53 -1.75 15.27 -20.64
C ARG A 53 -2.02 15.48 -22.14
N LEU A 54 -2.72 14.56 -22.80
CA LEU A 54 -3.12 14.74 -24.20
C LEU A 54 -4.05 15.94 -24.40
N PHE A 55 -4.83 16.31 -23.36
CA PHE A 55 -5.68 17.50 -23.35
C PHE A 55 -5.04 18.73 -22.70
N GLY A 56 -3.74 18.67 -22.39
CA GLY A 56 -3.00 19.79 -21.77
C GLY A 56 -3.17 19.92 -20.26
N PHE A 57 -3.88 19.00 -19.59
CA PHE A 57 -4.05 19.03 -18.13
C PHE A 57 -2.91 18.29 -17.41
N GLN A 58 -2.45 18.86 -16.30
CA GLN A 58 -1.47 18.23 -15.43
C GLN A 58 -2.15 17.73 -14.15
N LEU A 59 -2.32 16.42 -14.04
CA LEU A 59 -2.82 15.78 -12.82
C LEU A 59 -1.65 15.40 -11.90
N MET A 60 -1.92 15.41 -10.60
CA MET A 60 -0.93 14.98 -9.62
C MET A 60 -0.81 13.44 -9.60
N ARG A 61 0.39 12.98 -9.28
CA ARG A 61 0.67 11.56 -9.05
C ARG A 61 -0.03 11.06 -7.79
N ASN A 62 -0.63 9.87 -7.84
CA ASN A 62 -1.30 9.25 -6.69
C ASN A 62 -0.41 8.26 -5.92
N PHE A 63 0.54 7.63 -6.57
CA PHE A 63 1.39 6.61 -5.96
C PHE A 63 2.87 6.89 -6.19
N ALA A 64 3.69 6.70 -5.15
CA ALA A 64 5.12 6.91 -5.16
C ALA A 64 5.85 5.70 -4.56
N TYR A 65 5.62 4.51 -5.13
CA TYR A 65 6.19 3.23 -4.66
C TYR A 65 5.91 2.98 -3.16
N PRO A 66 4.63 2.95 -2.74
CA PRO A 66 4.24 2.97 -1.34
C PRO A 66 4.72 1.75 -0.56
N TYR A 67 4.83 0.58 -1.19
CA TYR A 67 5.23 -0.66 -0.52
C TYR A 67 6.73 -0.74 -0.21
N PHE A 68 7.52 0.23 -0.64
CA PHE A 68 8.92 0.41 -0.24
C PHE A 68 9.10 1.47 0.87
N SER A 69 8.05 1.73 1.64
CA SER A 69 8.10 2.67 2.75
C SER A 69 8.67 2.02 4.00
N ALA A 70 9.60 2.69 4.67
CA ALA A 70 10.22 2.19 5.89
C ALA A 70 9.36 2.40 7.16
N ASN A 71 8.23 3.11 7.06
CA ASN A 71 7.28 3.31 8.16
C ASN A 71 5.92 3.78 7.63
N MET A 72 4.88 3.71 8.49
CA MET A 72 3.51 4.04 8.10
C MET A 72 3.30 5.52 7.74
N ALA A 73 4.07 6.45 8.31
CA ALA A 73 3.96 7.86 7.92
C ALA A 73 4.53 8.09 6.51
N GLU A 74 5.57 7.37 6.14
CA GLU A 74 6.10 7.38 4.77
C GLU A 74 5.14 6.70 3.80
N PHE A 75 4.54 5.56 4.20
CA PHE A 75 3.52 4.88 3.41
C PHE A 75 2.40 5.84 3.00
N TRP A 76 1.81 6.59 3.94
CA TRP A 76 0.74 7.53 3.65
C TRP A 76 1.16 8.76 2.83
N ARG A 77 2.43 9.14 2.84
CA ARG A 77 2.96 10.15 1.91
C ARG A 77 3.10 9.65 0.47
N ARG A 78 3.10 8.32 0.28
CA ARG A 78 3.32 7.65 -1.01
C ARG A 78 2.06 6.98 -1.56
N TRP A 79 1.05 6.76 -0.71
CA TRP A 79 -0.22 6.14 -1.03
C TRP A 79 -1.32 7.17 -1.19
N HIS A 80 -2.09 7.09 -2.31
CA HIS A 80 -3.25 7.93 -2.61
C HIS A 80 -3.00 9.42 -2.29
N ILE A 81 -1.95 9.97 -2.90
CA ILE A 81 -1.39 11.29 -2.56
C ILE A 81 -2.44 12.40 -2.71
N SER A 82 -3.32 12.32 -3.73
CA SER A 82 -4.38 13.32 -3.94
C SER A 82 -5.36 13.34 -2.76
N LEU A 83 -5.84 12.19 -2.30
CA LEU A 83 -6.75 12.08 -1.15
C LEU A 83 -6.06 12.50 0.14
N SER A 84 -4.84 12.03 0.37
CA SER A 84 -4.04 12.40 1.56
C SER A 84 -3.78 13.90 1.62
N SER A 85 -3.53 14.54 0.46
CA SER A 85 -3.37 15.99 0.36
C SER A 85 -4.69 16.72 0.64
N TRP A 86 -5.81 16.21 0.12
CA TRP A 86 -7.12 16.77 0.38
C TRP A 86 -7.46 16.74 1.87
N PHE A 87 -7.30 15.58 2.54
CA PHE A 87 -7.52 15.49 3.99
C PHE A 87 -6.59 16.39 4.79
N ARG A 88 -5.33 16.53 4.35
CA ARG A 88 -4.39 17.48 4.98
C ARG A 88 -4.90 18.91 4.87
N ASP A 89 -5.31 19.35 3.69
CA ASP A 89 -5.59 20.75 3.41
C ASP A 89 -6.97 21.18 3.95
N TYR A 90 -7.97 20.29 3.88
CA TYR A 90 -9.35 20.59 4.24
C TYR A 90 -9.79 20.08 5.62
N VAL A 91 -9.03 19.16 6.23
CA VAL A 91 -9.36 18.64 7.57
C VAL A 91 -8.23 18.91 8.55
N TYR A 92 -7.02 18.42 8.28
CA TYR A 92 -5.92 18.48 9.23
C TYR A 92 -5.46 19.90 9.53
N ILE A 93 -5.24 20.73 8.52
CA ILE A 93 -4.81 22.14 8.67
C ILE A 93 -5.88 22.99 9.36
N PRO A 94 -7.17 22.94 8.98
CA PRO A 94 -8.23 23.65 9.69
C PRO A 94 -8.39 23.27 11.16
N LEU A 95 -8.11 22.01 11.53
CA LEU A 95 -8.10 21.55 12.94
C LEU A 95 -6.88 22.05 13.75
N GLY A 96 -6.02 22.89 13.15
CA GLY A 96 -4.80 23.40 13.77
C GLY A 96 -3.50 22.71 13.28
N GLY A 97 -3.62 21.64 12.52
CA GLY A 97 -2.46 20.91 11.96
C GLY A 97 -1.50 20.41 13.03
N SER A 98 -0.20 20.70 12.84
CA SER A 98 0.88 20.35 13.77
C SER A 98 1.30 21.49 14.72
N ARG A 99 0.57 22.60 14.73
CA ARG A 99 0.95 23.81 15.49
C ARG A 99 0.55 23.77 16.96
N GLY A 100 -0.35 22.87 17.34
CA GLY A 100 -0.87 22.75 18.70
C GLY A 100 -0.03 21.83 19.61
N SER A 101 -0.62 21.46 20.74
CA SER A 101 -0.08 20.50 21.68
C SER A 101 0.05 19.11 21.04
N ARG A 102 0.81 18.20 21.68
CA ARG A 102 0.90 16.79 21.21
C ARG A 102 -0.47 16.11 21.19
N TRP A 103 -1.34 16.43 22.12
CA TRP A 103 -2.69 15.88 22.19
C TRP A 103 -3.59 16.34 21.03
N GLU A 104 -3.52 17.62 20.69
CA GLU A 104 -4.25 18.14 19.51
C GLU A 104 -3.75 17.50 18.23
N LEU A 105 -2.46 17.30 18.08
CA LEU A 105 -1.87 16.65 16.94
C LEU A 105 -2.32 15.19 16.84
N ILE A 106 -2.34 14.43 17.97
CA ILE A 106 -2.86 13.06 18.01
C ILE A 106 -4.34 13.05 17.64
N ARG A 107 -5.16 13.91 18.25
CA ARG A 107 -6.59 14.07 17.94
C ARG A 107 -6.80 14.33 16.45
N ASN A 108 -6.06 15.26 15.86
CA ASN A 108 -6.20 15.61 14.45
C ASN A 108 -5.86 14.44 13.53
N VAL A 109 -4.85 13.64 13.87
CA VAL A 109 -4.52 12.41 13.14
C VAL A 109 -5.66 11.40 13.23
N PHE A 110 -6.22 11.16 14.43
CA PHE A 110 -7.37 10.28 14.58
C PHE A 110 -8.57 10.74 13.74
N ILE A 111 -8.91 12.02 13.79
CA ILE A 111 -10.02 12.58 13.01
C ILE A 111 -9.80 12.31 11.52
N VAL A 112 -8.61 12.59 11.00
CA VAL A 112 -8.29 12.38 9.58
C VAL A 112 -8.45 10.89 9.18
N PHE A 113 -7.92 9.97 9.97
CA PHE A 113 -8.00 8.55 9.63
C PHE A 113 -9.40 7.96 9.79
N ILE A 114 -10.15 8.38 10.79
CA ILE A 114 -11.56 7.97 10.96
C ILE A 114 -12.42 8.51 9.81
N LEU A 115 -12.26 9.77 9.43
CA LEU A 115 -12.95 10.34 8.27
C LEU A 115 -12.54 9.67 6.97
N SER A 116 -11.25 9.32 6.82
CA SER A 116 -10.79 8.54 5.66
C SER A 116 -11.46 7.16 5.60
N GLY A 117 -11.60 6.47 6.74
CA GLY A 117 -12.34 5.22 6.82
C GLY A 117 -13.81 5.38 6.41
N LEU A 118 -14.52 6.38 6.94
CA LEU A 118 -15.91 6.69 6.58
C LEU A 118 -16.07 7.03 5.10
N TRP A 119 -15.08 7.70 4.52
CA TRP A 119 -15.09 8.05 3.10
C TRP A 119 -15.08 6.80 2.20
N HIS A 120 -14.43 5.71 2.63
CA HIS A 120 -14.39 4.44 1.90
C HIS A 120 -15.71 3.67 1.96
N GLY A 121 -16.57 3.94 2.96
CA GLY A 121 -17.88 3.32 3.06
C GLY A 121 -18.42 3.26 4.49
N ALA A 122 -19.74 3.08 4.61
CA ALA A 122 -20.47 3.00 5.88
C ALA A 122 -20.38 1.59 6.48
N ASN A 123 -19.15 1.07 6.64
CA ASN A 123 -18.90 -0.23 7.26
C ASN A 123 -17.90 -0.07 8.41
N TRP A 124 -18.15 -0.78 9.51
CA TRP A 124 -17.26 -0.81 10.67
C TRP A 124 -15.83 -1.27 10.34
N THR A 125 -15.65 -2.09 9.31
CA THR A 125 -14.33 -2.55 8.87
C THR A 125 -13.46 -1.39 8.44
N PHE A 126 -14.00 -0.41 7.72
CA PHE A 126 -13.27 0.79 7.29
C PHE A 126 -12.93 1.71 8.46
N LEU A 127 -13.84 1.84 9.44
CA LEU A 127 -13.58 2.62 10.66
C LEU A 127 -12.44 2.01 11.48
N VAL A 128 -12.48 0.69 11.68
CA VAL A 128 -11.41 -0.04 12.40
C VAL A 128 -10.10 0.04 11.62
N TRP A 129 -10.13 -0.10 10.29
CA TRP A 129 -8.98 0.11 9.44
C TRP A 129 -8.36 1.51 9.62
N GLY A 130 -9.18 2.58 9.59
CA GLY A 130 -8.71 3.94 9.86
C GLY A 130 -8.14 4.10 11.26
N LEU A 131 -8.79 3.54 12.28
CA LEU A 131 -8.31 3.55 13.66
C LEU A 131 -6.93 2.88 13.80
N ILE A 132 -6.74 1.71 13.19
CA ILE A 132 -5.46 0.99 13.20
C ILE A 132 -4.36 1.87 12.58
N HIS A 133 -4.63 2.49 11.44
CA HIS A 133 -3.64 3.37 10.79
C HIS A 133 -3.31 4.61 11.62
N ALA A 134 -4.30 5.21 12.31
CA ALA A 134 -4.05 6.29 13.27
C ALA A 134 -3.09 5.83 14.37
N LEU A 135 -3.36 4.66 14.98
CA LEU A 135 -2.52 4.08 16.05
C LEU A 135 -1.10 3.76 15.57
N LEU A 136 -0.92 3.31 14.34
CA LEU A 136 0.40 3.02 13.75
C LEU A 136 1.23 4.29 13.48
N VAL A 137 0.58 5.42 13.25
CA VAL A 137 1.26 6.71 13.00
C VAL A 137 1.62 7.43 14.31
N ILE A 138 0.87 7.24 15.39
CA ILE A 138 1.09 7.91 16.69
C ILE A 138 2.52 7.73 17.24
N PRO A 139 3.12 6.53 17.31
CA PRO A 139 4.49 6.37 17.79
C PRO A 139 5.50 7.20 17.01
N LEU A 140 5.31 7.35 15.71
CA LEU A 140 6.19 8.14 14.84
C LEU A 140 6.08 9.64 15.15
N ILE A 141 4.87 10.09 15.51
CA ILE A 141 4.62 11.45 15.96
C ILE A 141 5.31 11.71 17.29
N LEU A 142 5.10 10.83 18.27
CA LEU A 142 5.64 10.96 19.62
C LEU A 142 7.17 10.98 19.60
N TRP A 143 7.82 10.22 18.74
CA TRP A 143 9.28 10.22 18.58
C TRP A 143 9.81 11.26 17.59
N ASN A 144 8.98 12.20 17.11
CA ASN A 144 9.36 13.22 16.12
C ASN A 144 9.93 12.69 14.79
N ARG A 145 9.88 11.39 14.53
CA ARG A 145 10.34 10.76 13.27
C ARG A 145 9.57 11.27 12.06
N ASN A 146 8.34 11.74 12.30
CA ASN A 146 7.45 12.29 11.29
C ASN A 146 7.88 13.69 10.79
N ARG A 147 8.65 14.44 11.59
CA ARG A 147 9.14 15.78 11.28
C ARG A 147 10.43 15.80 10.47
N GLN A 148 11.09 14.68 10.35
CA GLN A 148 12.25 14.58 9.47
C GLN A 148 11.73 14.69 8.03
N GLN A 149 11.78 15.91 7.49
CA GLN A 149 11.74 16.12 6.05
C GLN A 149 12.76 15.18 5.42
N ILE A 150 12.43 14.68 4.22
CA ILE A 150 13.26 13.83 3.38
C ILE A 150 14.74 14.08 3.68
N PRO A 151 15.50 13.06 4.13
CA PRO A 151 16.88 13.29 4.56
C PRO A 151 17.64 13.93 3.42
N LYS A 152 18.25 15.10 3.69
CA LYS A 152 19.29 15.62 2.86
C LYS A 152 20.29 14.49 2.64
N LYS A 153 20.82 14.40 1.47
CA LYS A 153 21.74 13.40 0.89
C LYS A 153 22.90 12.89 1.79
N GLU A 154 23.02 13.41 3.01
CA GLU A 154 24.11 13.16 3.94
C GLU A 154 23.86 12.08 5.02
N GLN A 155 22.67 11.49 5.09
CA GLN A 155 22.43 10.35 6.00
C GLN A 155 22.52 8.98 5.28
N ALA A 156 23.43 8.86 4.34
CA ALA A 156 23.72 7.62 3.60
C ALA A 156 24.53 6.58 4.42
N SER A 157 24.42 6.59 5.74
CA SER A 157 25.00 5.57 6.62
C SER A 157 23.94 4.86 7.47
N GLN A 158 22.75 4.65 6.92
CA GLN A 158 21.83 3.69 7.53
C GLN A 158 22.22 2.29 7.06
N ASN A 159 22.35 1.38 8.00
CA ASN A 159 22.61 -0.01 7.73
C ASN A 159 21.51 -0.52 6.78
N LEU A 160 21.87 -0.90 5.56
CA LEU A 160 20.93 -1.37 4.51
C LEU A 160 20.01 -2.48 5.03
N VAL A 161 20.53 -3.33 5.92
CA VAL A 161 19.75 -4.41 6.54
C VAL A 161 18.61 -3.84 7.39
N LEU A 162 18.84 -2.78 8.16
CA LEU A 162 17.79 -2.15 8.97
C LEU A 162 16.75 -1.44 8.11
N GLU A 163 17.17 -0.81 7.02
CA GLU A 163 16.24 -0.21 6.05
C GLU A 163 15.34 -1.28 5.42
N MET A 164 15.93 -2.37 4.93
CA MET A 164 15.18 -3.48 4.32
C MET A 164 14.24 -4.14 5.34
N ALA A 165 14.70 -4.36 6.58
CA ALA A 165 13.85 -4.89 7.65
C ALA A 165 12.67 -3.97 7.97
N SER A 166 12.88 -2.65 7.97
CA SER A 166 11.83 -1.65 8.21
C SER A 166 10.80 -1.62 7.07
N ILE A 167 11.26 -1.71 5.82
CA ILE A 167 10.39 -1.81 4.64
C ILE A 167 9.55 -3.08 4.72
N LEU A 168 10.18 -4.23 4.97
CA LEU A 168 9.48 -5.51 5.09
C LEU A 168 8.43 -5.49 6.21
N LEU A 169 8.80 -4.98 7.38
CA LEU A 169 7.86 -4.86 8.51
C LEU A 169 6.67 -3.97 8.16
N THR A 170 6.91 -2.81 7.54
CA THR A 170 5.84 -1.89 7.11
C THR A 170 4.94 -2.55 6.07
N PHE A 171 5.50 -3.29 5.13
CA PHE A 171 4.75 -4.03 4.13
C PHE A 171 3.90 -5.13 4.76
N CYS A 172 4.46 -5.95 5.68
CA CYS A 172 3.70 -6.97 6.40
C CYS A 172 2.54 -6.36 7.20
N ILE A 173 2.76 -5.26 7.92
CA ILE A 173 1.68 -4.55 8.63
C ILE A 173 0.60 -4.08 7.64
N THR A 174 1.00 -3.56 6.50
CA THR A 174 0.07 -3.10 5.46
C THR A 174 -0.78 -4.26 4.93
N ILE A 175 -0.20 -5.43 4.65
CA ILE A 175 -0.94 -6.64 4.25
C ILE A 175 -2.03 -6.97 5.27
N LEU A 176 -1.68 -6.99 6.57
CA LEU A 176 -2.62 -7.32 7.63
C LEU A 176 -3.75 -6.28 7.77
N THR A 177 -3.44 -4.99 7.59
CA THR A 177 -4.46 -3.94 7.66
C THR A 177 -5.41 -3.98 6.46
N TRP A 178 -4.95 -4.38 5.28
CA TRP A 178 -5.79 -4.56 4.10
C TRP A 178 -6.84 -5.66 4.26
N VAL A 179 -6.66 -6.61 5.20
CA VAL A 179 -7.69 -7.61 5.52
C VAL A 179 -8.97 -6.93 5.99
N PHE A 180 -8.89 -5.91 6.85
CA PHE A 180 -10.07 -5.14 7.27
C PHE A 180 -10.74 -4.42 6.10
N PHE A 181 -9.96 -3.92 5.18
CA PHE A 181 -10.47 -3.21 4.00
C PHE A 181 -11.26 -4.12 3.06
N ARG A 182 -10.83 -5.39 2.91
CA ARG A 182 -11.45 -6.38 2.01
C ARG A 182 -12.58 -7.18 2.67
N ALA A 183 -12.57 -7.32 3.98
CA ALA A 183 -13.53 -8.15 4.70
C ALA A 183 -14.96 -7.59 4.63
N HIS A 184 -15.96 -8.46 4.58
CA HIS A 184 -17.37 -8.08 4.52
C HIS A 184 -17.86 -7.41 5.82
N ASN A 185 -17.35 -7.87 6.97
CA ASN A 185 -17.65 -7.34 8.30
C ASN A 185 -16.48 -7.60 9.26
N LEU A 186 -16.57 -7.09 10.50
CA LEU A 186 -15.51 -7.24 11.49
C LEU A 186 -15.28 -8.70 11.90
N GLU A 187 -16.33 -9.49 12.03
CA GLU A 187 -16.22 -10.90 12.37
C GLU A 187 -15.38 -11.65 11.33
N HIS A 188 -15.68 -11.45 10.03
CA HIS A 188 -14.91 -12.01 8.93
C HIS A 188 -13.44 -11.54 8.97
N ALA A 189 -13.18 -10.24 9.24
CA ALA A 189 -11.80 -9.73 9.33
C ALA A 189 -11.01 -10.42 10.45
N PHE A 190 -11.62 -10.58 11.64
CA PHE A 190 -10.96 -11.23 12.77
C PHE A 190 -10.79 -12.74 12.55
N GLN A 191 -11.78 -13.43 11.96
CA GLN A 191 -11.67 -14.83 11.58
C GLN A 191 -10.55 -15.05 10.56
N TYR A 192 -10.47 -14.21 9.56
CA TYR A 192 -9.41 -14.27 8.56
C TYR A 192 -8.02 -14.09 9.18
N LEU A 193 -7.84 -13.06 10.01
CA LEU A 193 -6.58 -12.82 10.72
C LEU A 193 -6.22 -13.96 11.68
N SER A 194 -7.17 -14.46 12.45
CA SER A 194 -6.94 -15.61 13.35
C SER A 194 -6.55 -16.86 12.56
N GLY A 195 -7.13 -17.06 11.38
CA GLY A 195 -6.76 -18.12 10.45
C GLY A 195 -5.30 -17.99 9.97
N ILE A 196 -4.86 -16.79 9.60
CA ILE A 196 -3.45 -16.53 9.24
C ILE A 196 -2.52 -16.94 10.38
N PHE A 197 -2.81 -16.55 11.62
CA PHE A 197 -1.95 -16.80 12.78
C PHE A 197 -2.19 -18.17 13.44
N SER A 198 -2.89 -19.08 12.78
CA SER A 198 -3.07 -20.46 13.25
C SER A 198 -1.84 -21.33 12.97
N ALA A 199 -1.79 -22.51 13.58
CA ALA A 199 -0.71 -23.48 13.31
C ALA A 199 -0.61 -23.88 11.83
N SER A 200 -1.69 -23.75 11.06
CA SER A 200 -1.72 -24.02 9.62
C SER A 200 -0.97 -22.99 8.77
N LEU A 201 -0.44 -21.91 9.35
CA LEU A 201 0.46 -20.97 8.66
C LEU A 201 1.70 -21.67 8.07
N PHE A 202 2.16 -22.73 8.74
CA PHE A 202 3.35 -23.49 8.31
C PHE A 202 3.02 -24.69 7.41
N SER A 203 1.74 -24.92 7.08
CA SER A 203 1.33 -25.94 6.14
C SER A 203 1.42 -25.42 4.69
N PRO A 204 1.62 -26.30 3.68
CA PRO A 204 1.59 -25.88 2.29
C PRO A 204 0.27 -25.20 1.92
N PRO A 205 0.27 -24.07 1.20
CA PRO A 205 -0.95 -23.42 0.75
C PRO A 205 -1.63 -24.28 -0.33
N VAL A 206 -2.88 -24.65 -0.10
CA VAL A 206 -3.69 -25.42 -1.07
C VAL A 206 -5.01 -24.69 -1.27
N PHE A 207 -5.29 -24.30 -2.51
CA PHE A 207 -6.54 -23.65 -2.91
C PHE A 207 -6.75 -23.85 -4.43
N PRO A 208 -7.96 -23.67 -4.95
CA PRO A 208 -8.23 -23.74 -6.39
C PRO A 208 -7.35 -22.73 -7.16
N GLY A 209 -6.67 -23.23 -8.21
CA GLY A 209 -5.76 -22.38 -8.99
C GLY A 209 -4.37 -22.17 -8.35
N TYR A 210 -3.99 -22.90 -7.30
CA TYR A 210 -2.69 -22.72 -6.64
C TYR A 210 -1.48 -22.85 -7.58
N ARG A 211 -1.52 -23.83 -8.51
CA ARG A 211 -0.42 -24.00 -9.49
C ARG A 211 -0.35 -22.84 -10.47
N GLU A 212 -1.49 -22.40 -10.94
CA GLU A 212 -1.66 -21.27 -11.87
C GLU A 212 -1.24 -19.95 -11.22
N SER A 213 -1.51 -19.79 -9.90
CA SER A 213 -1.11 -18.61 -9.14
C SER A 213 0.40 -18.38 -9.08
N THR A 214 1.21 -19.44 -9.32
CA THR A 214 2.67 -19.33 -9.37
C THR A 214 3.11 -18.38 -10.49
N SER A 215 2.47 -18.41 -11.65
CA SER A 215 2.76 -17.48 -12.76
C SER A 215 2.44 -16.04 -12.38
N THR A 216 1.32 -15.82 -11.68
CA THR A 216 0.95 -14.51 -11.14
C THR A 216 1.96 -14.01 -10.12
N LEU A 217 2.44 -14.86 -9.21
CA LEU A 217 3.49 -14.49 -8.24
C LEU A 217 4.80 -14.11 -8.93
N VAL A 218 5.19 -14.81 -10.00
CA VAL A 218 6.37 -14.45 -10.81
C VAL A 218 6.18 -13.07 -11.44
N LEU A 219 5.01 -12.78 -12.02
CA LEU A 219 4.71 -11.47 -12.59
C LEU A 219 4.72 -10.37 -11.52
N CYS A 220 4.16 -10.62 -10.34
CA CYS A 220 4.20 -9.71 -9.20
C CYS A 220 5.65 -9.43 -8.76
N PHE A 221 6.49 -10.46 -8.69
CA PHE A 221 7.89 -10.31 -8.33
C PHE A 221 8.64 -9.45 -9.36
N LEU A 222 8.46 -9.71 -10.66
CA LEU A 222 9.04 -8.89 -11.73
C LEU A 222 8.56 -7.44 -11.68
N PHE A 223 7.27 -7.22 -11.42
CA PHE A 223 6.69 -5.89 -11.23
C PHE A 223 7.38 -5.14 -10.09
N PHE A 224 7.53 -5.76 -8.92
CA PHE A 224 8.22 -5.13 -7.78
C PHE A 224 9.71 -4.94 -8.03
N LEU A 225 10.38 -5.80 -8.79
CA LEU A 225 11.77 -5.59 -9.18
C LEU A 225 11.93 -4.32 -10.06
N ILE A 226 11.03 -4.15 -11.03
CA ILE A 226 11.03 -2.96 -11.90
C ILE A 226 10.79 -1.70 -11.06
N GLU A 227 9.79 -1.71 -10.18
CA GLU A 227 9.51 -0.59 -9.28
C GLU A 227 10.67 -0.30 -8.32
N TRP A 228 11.28 -1.35 -7.75
CA TRP A 228 12.46 -1.18 -6.89
C TRP A 228 13.62 -0.51 -7.62
N HIS A 229 13.87 -0.91 -8.86
CA HIS A 229 14.92 -0.30 -9.67
C HIS A 229 14.62 1.17 -9.97
N GLY A 230 13.39 1.47 -10.34
CA GLY A 230 12.95 2.82 -10.68
C GLY A 230 12.52 3.70 -9.49
N ARG A 231 12.56 3.22 -8.23
CA ARG A 231 11.96 3.90 -7.07
C ARG A 231 12.51 5.30 -6.74
N LYS A 232 13.63 5.67 -7.33
CA LYS A 232 14.24 7.02 -7.18
C LYS A 232 13.74 8.01 -8.26
N GLN A 233 12.94 7.53 -9.20
CA GLN A 233 12.44 8.30 -10.35
C GLN A 233 10.93 8.56 -10.18
N GLN A 234 10.39 9.41 -11.04
CA GLN A 234 8.95 9.67 -11.04
C GLN A 234 8.16 8.45 -11.52
N TYR A 235 8.63 7.79 -12.58
CA TYR A 235 8.05 6.55 -13.10
C TYR A 235 9.10 5.45 -13.15
N ALA A 236 8.72 4.21 -12.85
CA ALA A 236 9.63 3.08 -12.73
C ALA A 236 10.47 2.82 -14.00
N ILE A 237 9.88 3.07 -15.16
CA ILE A 237 10.49 2.84 -16.48
C ILE A 237 10.99 4.12 -17.15
N GLU A 238 10.98 5.25 -16.45
CA GLU A 238 11.31 6.58 -17.03
C GLU A 238 12.68 6.63 -17.71
N GLN A 239 13.65 5.90 -17.18
CA GLN A 239 14.99 5.84 -17.75
C GLN A 239 15.26 4.55 -18.54
N LEU A 240 14.26 3.68 -18.65
CA LEU A 240 14.39 2.45 -19.42
C LEU A 240 14.64 2.81 -20.90
N GLY A 241 15.68 2.26 -21.44
CA GLY A 241 16.05 2.54 -22.84
C GLY A 241 16.84 3.84 -23.09
N ASN A 242 17.10 4.70 -22.09
CA ASN A 242 17.90 5.90 -22.30
C ASN A 242 19.32 5.59 -22.82
N THR A 243 19.87 4.45 -22.43
CA THR A 243 21.18 3.94 -22.88
C THR A 243 21.08 3.00 -24.09
N TRP A 244 19.88 2.68 -24.57
CA TRP A 244 19.67 1.76 -25.65
C TRP A 244 19.94 2.40 -27.00
N HIS A 245 20.39 1.59 -27.96
CA HIS A 245 20.55 2.04 -29.35
C HIS A 245 19.20 2.53 -29.92
N LYS A 246 19.23 3.54 -30.80
CA LYS A 246 18.02 4.15 -31.36
C LYS A 246 17.02 3.14 -31.93
N ALA A 247 17.51 2.12 -32.64
CA ALA A 247 16.66 1.06 -33.21
C ALA A 247 15.87 0.29 -32.16
N ALA A 248 16.46 0.00 -30.98
CA ALA A 248 15.80 -0.71 -29.90
C ALA A 248 14.77 0.17 -29.16
N ARG A 249 14.90 1.50 -29.22
CA ARG A 249 13.91 2.42 -28.62
C ARG A 249 12.62 2.54 -29.44
N TRP A 250 12.69 2.28 -30.75
CA TRP A 250 11.55 2.37 -31.66
C TRP A 250 10.81 1.05 -31.83
N SER A 251 11.31 -0.06 -31.24
CA SER A 251 10.67 -1.37 -31.25
C SER A 251 9.79 -1.65 -30.02
N MET A 252 9.69 -0.71 -29.10
CA MET A 252 8.77 -0.70 -27.94
C MET A 252 7.60 0.23 -28.18
#